data_0c5e9bd64e1652b5bdb13dbb9290c3f7
#
_entry.id   0c5e9bd64e1652b5bdb13dbb9290c3f7
#
_cell.length_a   1.000
_cell.length_b   1.000
_cell.length_c   1.000
_cell.angle_alpha   90.00
_cell.angle_beta   90.00
_cell.angle_gamma   90.00
#
_symmetry.space_group_name_H-M   'P 1'
#
loop_
_entity.id
_entity.type
_entity.pdbx_description
1 polymer ?
#
loop_
_entity_poly.entity_id
_entity_poly.type
_entity_poly.pdbx_seq_one_letter_code
_entity_poly.pdbx_strand_id
1 'polypeptide(L)'
;GGVVANIIPGFRIPADDIQRDVELAKAYGAKFVTNKRIDDINALKAEGFDKVILAIGAHKELPLELEEGKAINALHFLEDFKKSEGKMELGENVIVVGGGNTAMDVARAAKRVPGVKNVFLAYRRNARYMPADEEELNEAIEDGVEFVTLVSPKSFKDGKLVCAKNVLGEPD
;
A
#
# COMPACT_ATOMS: atom_id res chain seq x y z
N GLY A 1 -9.37 -12.47 0.63
CA GLY A 1 -9.71 -11.43 -0.37
C GLY A 1 -9.30 -10.04 0.06
N GLY A 2 -9.74 -9.03 -0.68
CA GLY A 2 -9.47 -7.63 -0.39
C GLY A 2 -7.98 -7.27 -0.37
N VAL A 3 -7.61 -6.36 0.54
CA VAL A 3 -6.23 -5.85 0.66
C VAL A 3 -5.24 -6.98 0.92
N VAL A 4 -5.57 -7.90 1.81
CA VAL A 4 -4.67 -9.01 2.20
C VAL A 4 -4.30 -9.88 0.99
N ALA A 5 -5.29 -10.25 0.18
CA ALA A 5 -5.04 -11.12 -0.96
C ALA A 5 -4.49 -10.39 -2.20
N ASN A 6 -4.86 -9.12 -2.42
CA ASN A 6 -4.59 -8.46 -3.70
C ASN A 6 -3.55 -7.34 -3.62
N ILE A 7 -3.31 -6.77 -2.43
CA ILE A 7 -2.46 -5.59 -2.26
C ILE A 7 -1.19 -5.93 -1.46
N ILE A 8 -1.33 -6.54 -0.27
CA ILE A 8 -0.16 -6.86 0.56
C ILE A 8 0.77 -7.78 -0.22
N PRO A 9 2.06 -7.43 -0.37
CA PRO A 9 3.01 -8.22 -1.13
C PRO A 9 3.18 -9.63 -0.60
N GLY A 10 3.46 -10.59 -1.50
CA GLY A 10 3.66 -11.99 -1.14
C GLY A 10 4.90 -12.26 -0.27
N PHE A 11 5.87 -11.34 -0.25
CA PHE A 11 7.02 -11.45 0.64
C PHE A 11 6.68 -11.09 2.10
N ARG A 12 5.53 -10.44 2.35
CA ARG A 12 5.00 -10.22 3.70
C ARG A 12 4.01 -11.30 4.13
N ILE A 13 3.05 -11.59 3.26
CA ILE A 13 2.02 -12.61 3.53
C ILE A 13 1.94 -13.54 2.33
N PRO A 14 2.48 -14.75 2.45
CA PRO A 14 2.37 -15.77 1.41
C PRO A 14 0.92 -16.16 1.11
N ALA A 15 0.63 -16.49 -0.16
CA ALA A 15 -0.71 -16.87 -0.57
C ALA A 15 -1.23 -18.12 0.17
N ASP A 16 -0.34 -19.06 0.50
CA ASP A 16 -0.69 -20.30 1.21
C ASP A 16 -1.17 -20.04 2.64
N ASP A 17 -0.65 -18.99 3.31
CA ASP A 17 -1.10 -18.61 4.65
C ASP A 17 -2.52 -18.08 4.59
N ILE A 18 -2.81 -17.23 3.59
CA ILE A 18 -4.16 -16.72 3.37
C ILE A 18 -5.14 -17.87 3.07
N GLN A 19 -4.71 -18.83 2.27
CA GLN A 19 -5.54 -19.99 1.93
C GLN A 19 -5.82 -20.85 3.16
N ARG A 20 -4.83 -21.07 4.01
CA ARG A 20 -5.01 -21.82 5.29
C ARG A 20 -6.05 -21.16 6.20
N ASP A 21 -6.01 -19.83 6.31
CA ASP A 21 -7.00 -19.08 7.10
C ASP A 21 -8.42 -19.21 6.53
N VAL A 22 -8.55 -19.17 5.20
CA VAL A 22 -9.85 -19.40 4.53
C VAL A 22 -10.37 -20.82 4.80
N GLU A 23 -9.51 -21.83 4.69
CA GLU A 23 -9.89 -23.22 4.97
C GLU A 23 -10.26 -23.43 6.46
N LEU A 24 -9.53 -22.77 7.36
CA LEU A 24 -9.86 -22.77 8.78
C LEU A 24 -11.26 -22.17 9.03
N ALA A 25 -11.56 -21.03 8.43
CA ALA A 25 -12.87 -20.41 8.54
C ALA A 25 -13.99 -21.33 8.01
N LYS A 26 -13.75 -22.03 6.88
CA LYS A 26 -14.68 -23.04 6.35
C LYS A 26 -14.88 -24.20 7.30
N ALA A 27 -13.81 -24.69 7.94
CA ALA A 27 -13.88 -25.77 8.92
C ALA A 27 -14.74 -25.39 10.14
N TYR A 28 -14.75 -24.10 10.51
CA TYR A 28 -15.68 -23.56 11.53
C TYR A 28 -17.09 -23.27 11.01
N GLY A 29 -17.42 -23.66 9.79
CA GLY A 29 -18.76 -23.56 9.23
C GLY A 29 -19.06 -22.27 8.47
N ALA A 30 -18.06 -21.42 8.22
CA ALA A 30 -18.26 -20.22 7.41
C ALA A 30 -18.56 -20.60 5.95
N LYS A 31 -19.61 -19.99 5.38
CA LYS A 31 -19.98 -20.16 3.97
C LYS A 31 -19.52 -18.93 3.19
N PHE A 32 -18.73 -19.16 2.16
CA PHE A 32 -18.23 -18.12 1.26
C PHE A 32 -19.12 -18.06 0.01
N VAL A 33 -19.75 -16.92 -0.23
CA VAL A 33 -20.52 -16.65 -1.44
C VAL A 33 -19.79 -15.57 -2.21
N THR A 34 -19.10 -15.94 -3.28
CA THR A 34 -18.37 -15.02 -4.16
C THR A 34 -19.21 -14.62 -5.36
N ASN A 35 -18.79 -13.56 -6.07
CA ASN A 35 -19.47 -13.04 -7.25
C ASN A 35 -20.93 -12.61 -7.01
N LYS A 36 -21.32 -12.36 -5.76
CA LYS A 36 -22.62 -11.83 -5.36
C LYS A 36 -22.44 -10.38 -4.90
N ARG A 37 -22.88 -9.44 -5.71
CA ARG A 37 -22.93 -8.02 -5.35
C ARG A 37 -24.11 -7.79 -4.41
N ILE A 38 -23.90 -7.06 -3.33
CA ILE A 38 -24.93 -6.67 -2.36
C ILE A 38 -25.07 -5.14 -2.42
N ASP A 39 -26.21 -4.67 -2.88
CA ASP A 39 -26.53 -3.24 -3.00
C ASP A 39 -27.50 -2.79 -1.90
N ASP A 40 -28.24 -3.71 -1.27
CA ASP A 40 -29.18 -3.42 -0.20
C ASP A 40 -29.00 -4.41 0.98
N ILE A 41 -28.71 -3.86 2.15
CA ILE A 41 -28.57 -4.63 3.39
C ILE A 41 -29.91 -5.22 3.84
N ASN A 42 -31.03 -4.56 3.55
CA ASN A 42 -32.35 -5.06 3.94
C ASN A 42 -32.72 -6.33 3.17
N ALA A 43 -32.22 -6.49 1.94
CA ALA A 43 -32.37 -7.73 1.19
C ALA A 43 -31.73 -8.92 1.92
N LEU A 44 -30.55 -8.74 2.52
CA LEU A 44 -29.89 -9.78 3.33
C LEU A 44 -30.70 -10.16 4.56
N LYS A 45 -31.31 -9.19 5.24
CA LYS A 45 -32.19 -9.48 6.38
C LYS A 45 -33.41 -10.28 5.96
N ALA A 46 -33.98 -9.99 4.79
CA ALA A 46 -35.08 -10.76 4.23
C ALA A 46 -34.70 -12.19 3.83
N GLU A 47 -33.40 -12.48 3.59
CA GLU A 47 -32.87 -13.83 3.37
C GLU A 47 -32.73 -14.64 4.69
N GLY A 48 -33.11 -14.09 5.85
CA GLY A 48 -33.14 -14.78 7.14
C GLY A 48 -31.90 -14.57 8.01
N PHE A 49 -31.08 -13.55 7.72
CA PHE A 49 -29.94 -13.20 8.58
C PHE A 49 -30.37 -12.30 9.75
N ASP A 50 -30.09 -12.73 10.98
CA ASP A 50 -30.38 -11.96 12.20
C ASP A 50 -29.49 -10.73 12.34
N LYS A 51 -28.24 -10.84 11.91
CA LYS A 51 -27.21 -9.79 11.99
C LYS A 51 -26.44 -9.69 10.68
N VAL A 52 -26.08 -8.47 10.31
CA VAL A 52 -25.23 -8.17 9.16
C VAL A 52 -24.03 -7.37 9.65
N ILE A 53 -22.82 -7.85 9.38
CA ILE A 53 -21.57 -7.18 9.69
C ILE A 53 -21.00 -6.59 8.39
N LEU A 54 -20.78 -5.28 8.36
CA LEU A 54 -20.16 -4.60 7.23
C LEU A 54 -18.65 -4.59 7.43
N ALA A 55 -17.94 -5.38 6.60
CA ALA A 55 -16.48 -5.46 6.58
C ALA A 55 -15.95 -5.27 5.14
N ILE A 56 -16.44 -4.23 4.47
CA ILE A 56 -16.20 -3.96 3.05
C ILE A 56 -14.89 -3.24 2.76
N GLY A 57 -14.14 -2.85 3.78
CA GLY A 57 -12.89 -2.11 3.67
C GLY A 57 -13.07 -0.63 3.31
N ALA A 58 -11.95 0.07 3.13
CA ALA A 58 -11.89 1.48 2.76
C ALA A 58 -11.00 1.62 1.51
N HIS A 59 -11.63 1.63 0.34
CA HIS A 59 -10.92 1.64 -0.94
C HIS A 59 -10.74 3.03 -1.55
N LYS A 60 -11.27 4.09 -0.88
CA LYS A 60 -11.11 5.46 -1.37
C LYS A 60 -9.71 5.96 -1.05
N GLU A 61 -8.99 6.23 -2.09
CA GLU A 61 -7.62 6.74 -2.03
C GLU A 61 -7.60 8.25 -1.79
N LEU A 62 -6.56 8.70 -1.09
CA LEU A 62 -6.22 10.12 -1.02
C LEU A 62 -5.12 10.38 -2.07
N PRO A 63 -5.41 11.12 -3.15
CA PRO A 63 -4.42 11.41 -4.16
C PRO A 63 -3.30 12.30 -3.59
N LEU A 64 -2.08 12.09 -4.08
CA LEU A 64 -1.01 13.06 -3.89
C LEU A 64 -1.22 14.19 -4.90
N GLU A 65 -1.56 15.38 -4.39
CA GLU A 65 -1.69 16.56 -5.23
C GLU A 65 -0.31 17.17 -5.48
N LEU A 66 0.05 17.29 -6.76
CA LEU A 66 1.26 17.95 -7.24
C LEU A 66 0.85 19.13 -8.10
N GLU A 67 1.59 20.23 -8.02
CA GLU A 67 1.41 21.41 -8.89
C GLU A 67 1.64 21.05 -10.37
N GLU A 68 2.57 20.15 -10.66
CA GLU A 68 2.86 19.59 -11.98
C GLU A 68 3.28 18.13 -11.86
N GLY A 69 2.84 17.28 -12.81
CA GLY A 69 3.11 15.86 -12.84
C GLY A 69 2.04 15.03 -12.15
N LYS A 70 2.25 13.72 -12.10
CA LYS A 70 1.33 12.76 -11.49
C LYS A 70 2.12 11.68 -10.75
N ALA A 71 1.59 11.23 -9.63
CA ALA A 71 2.06 10.05 -8.93
C ALA A 71 1.21 8.82 -9.30
N ILE A 72 1.84 7.66 -9.31
CA ILE A 72 1.13 6.37 -9.36
C ILE A 72 0.54 6.13 -7.96
N ASN A 73 -0.71 5.71 -7.92
CA ASN A 73 -1.33 5.35 -6.65
C ASN A 73 -0.69 4.10 -6.05
N ALA A 74 -0.43 4.13 -4.74
CA ALA A 74 0.24 3.06 -4.01
C ALA A 74 -0.50 1.71 -4.08
N LEU A 75 -1.84 1.73 -3.92
CA LEU A 75 -2.63 0.51 -3.93
C LEU A 75 -2.69 -0.10 -5.33
N HIS A 76 -2.85 0.72 -6.36
CA HIS A 76 -2.81 0.27 -7.76
C HIS A 76 -1.45 -0.32 -8.10
N PHE A 77 -0.36 0.36 -7.70
CA PHE A 77 0.98 -0.17 -7.90
C PHE A 77 1.18 -1.55 -7.26
N LEU A 78 0.78 -1.70 -5.99
CA LEU A 78 0.92 -2.97 -5.28
C LEU A 78 0.05 -4.09 -5.88
N GLU A 79 -1.16 -3.75 -6.35
CA GLU A 79 -2.03 -4.68 -7.06
C GLU A 79 -1.39 -5.15 -8.37
N ASP A 80 -0.86 -4.23 -9.17
CA ASP A 80 -0.18 -4.54 -10.42
C ASP A 80 1.13 -5.31 -10.20
N PHE A 81 1.91 -4.94 -9.17
CA PHE A 81 3.10 -5.68 -8.75
C PHE A 81 2.77 -7.13 -8.42
N LYS A 82 1.69 -7.35 -7.66
CA LYS A 82 1.26 -8.70 -7.27
C LYS A 82 0.74 -9.50 -8.46
N LYS A 83 -0.07 -8.89 -9.34
CA LYS A 83 -0.60 -9.53 -10.56
C LYS A 83 0.48 -9.90 -11.56
N SER A 84 1.49 -9.05 -11.70
CA SER A 84 2.61 -9.26 -12.62
C SER A 84 3.75 -10.09 -12.03
N GLU A 85 3.64 -10.49 -10.76
CA GLU A 85 4.75 -11.12 -10.01
C GLU A 85 6.03 -10.26 -10.05
N GLY A 86 5.86 -8.95 -9.98
CA GLY A 86 6.96 -7.99 -10.07
C GLY A 86 7.50 -7.74 -11.48
N LYS A 87 6.94 -8.35 -12.50
CA LYS A 87 7.35 -8.18 -13.90
C LYS A 87 6.71 -6.92 -14.48
N MET A 88 7.26 -5.77 -14.14
CA MET A 88 6.80 -4.46 -14.59
C MET A 88 7.99 -3.53 -14.83
N GLU A 89 7.77 -2.41 -15.52
CA GLU A 89 8.80 -1.43 -15.81
C GLU A 89 8.57 -0.15 -15.01
N LEU A 90 9.57 0.25 -14.22
CA LEU A 90 9.52 1.47 -13.39
C LEU A 90 10.62 2.48 -13.71
N GLY A 91 11.62 2.09 -14.52
CA GLY A 91 12.87 2.84 -14.66
C GLY A 91 13.86 2.55 -13.52
N GLU A 92 15.03 3.17 -13.59
CA GLU A 92 16.15 2.88 -12.66
C GLU A 92 15.96 3.50 -11.27
N ASN A 93 15.27 4.63 -11.19
CA ASN A 93 15.10 5.38 -9.95
C ASN A 93 13.61 5.53 -9.65
N VAL A 94 13.20 5.12 -8.45
CA VAL A 94 11.82 5.20 -7.98
C VAL A 94 11.77 6.08 -6.73
N ILE A 95 10.80 6.97 -6.68
CA ILE A 95 10.54 7.80 -5.50
C ILE A 95 9.18 7.41 -4.95
N VAL A 96 9.14 7.01 -3.68
CA VAL A 96 7.93 6.71 -2.93
C VAL A 96 7.65 7.86 -1.97
N VAL A 97 6.43 8.37 -1.96
CA VAL A 97 6.04 9.46 -1.07
C VAL A 97 5.13 8.93 0.02
N GLY A 98 5.57 9.04 1.25
CA GLY A 98 4.80 8.58 2.42
C GLY A 98 5.69 8.05 3.55
N GLY A 99 5.07 7.67 4.66
CA GLY A 99 5.80 7.16 5.84
C GLY A 99 5.00 6.12 6.63
N GLY A 100 3.93 5.58 6.06
CA GLY A 100 3.15 4.48 6.67
C GLY A 100 3.51 3.12 6.09
N ASN A 101 2.95 2.04 6.64
CA ASN A 101 3.22 0.67 6.21
C ASN A 101 3.03 0.46 4.70
N THR A 102 2.00 1.08 4.10
CA THR A 102 1.80 1.01 2.64
C THR A 102 2.99 1.59 1.86
N ALA A 103 3.60 2.68 2.34
CA ALA A 103 4.77 3.26 1.69
C ALA A 103 6.00 2.34 1.82
N MET A 104 6.16 1.64 2.94
CA MET A 104 7.20 0.62 3.11
C MET A 104 6.97 -0.54 2.14
N ASP A 105 5.75 -1.06 2.04
CA ASP A 105 5.38 -2.10 1.07
C ASP A 105 5.69 -1.69 -0.37
N VAL A 106 5.32 -0.47 -0.76
CA VAL A 106 5.59 0.07 -2.11
C VAL A 106 7.10 0.17 -2.37
N ALA A 107 7.86 0.71 -1.42
CA ALA A 107 9.30 0.87 -1.57
C ALA A 107 10.02 -0.47 -1.69
N ARG A 108 9.66 -1.43 -0.85
CA ARG A 108 10.21 -2.79 -0.88
C ARG A 108 9.81 -3.56 -2.15
N ALA A 109 8.56 -3.40 -2.59
CA ALA A 109 8.09 -3.97 -3.85
C ALA A 109 8.85 -3.36 -5.04
N ALA A 110 9.03 -2.04 -5.06
CA ALA A 110 9.78 -1.36 -6.11
C ALA A 110 11.24 -1.84 -6.19
N LYS A 111 11.90 -2.09 -5.06
CA LYS A 111 13.27 -2.66 -5.03
C LYS A 111 13.35 -4.04 -5.68
N ARG A 112 12.24 -4.78 -5.74
CA ARG A 112 12.16 -6.14 -6.33
C ARG A 112 11.78 -6.13 -7.81
N VAL A 113 11.47 -4.95 -8.38
CA VAL A 113 11.19 -4.82 -9.81
C VAL A 113 12.49 -4.85 -10.61
N PRO A 114 12.60 -5.69 -11.65
CA PRO A 114 13.79 -5.74 -12.50
C PRO A 114 14.13 -4.38 -13.10
N GLY A 115 15.41 -4.02 -13.07
CA GLY A 115 15.92 -2.75 -13.62
C GLY A 115 15.89 -1.57 -12.66
N VAL A 116 15.19 -1.65 -11.53
CA VAL A 116 15.23 -0.62 -10.49
C VAL A 116 16.56 -0.71 -9.75
N LYS A 117 17.28 0.40 -9.69
CA LYS A 117 18.56 0.53 -8.99
C LYS A 117 18.38 1.19 -7.63
N ASN A 118 17.69 2.34 -7.63
CA ASN A 118 17.55 3.16 -6.43
C ASN A 118 16.06 3.37 -6.10
N VAL A 119 15.74 3.26 -4.83
CA VAL A 119 14.41 3.57 -4.31
C VAL A 119 14.58 4.57 -3.17
N PHE A 120 13.96 5.74 -3.32
CA PHE A 120 13.96 6.82 -2.34
C PHE A 120 12.58 6.92 -1.71
N LEU A 121 12.52 7.02 -0.38
CA LEU A 121 11.30 7.28 0.35
C LEU A 121 11.29 8.71 0.86
N ALA A 122 10.46 9.57 0.26
CA ALA A 122 10.32 10.96 0.63
C ALA A 122 9.25 11.13 1.70
N TYR A 123 9.62 11.72 2.84
CA TYR A 123 8.71 11.92 3.97
C TYR A 123 8.76 13.35 4.55
N ARG A 124 7.57 13.93 4.81
CA ARG A 124 7.46 15.33 5.24
C ARG A 124 7.93 15.64 6.64
N ARG A 125 8.01 14.64 7.52
CA ARG A 125 8.50 14.75 8.89
C ARG A 125 9.85 14.03 9.03
N ASN A 126 10.42 13.99 10.22
CA ASN A 126 11.57 13.12 10.45
C ASN A 126 11.14 11.66 10.68
N ALA A 127 12.10 10.73 10.63
CA ALA A 127 11.85 9.30 10.75
C ALA A 127 11.11 8.93 12.05
N ARG A 128 11.39 9.63 13.15
CA ARG A 128 10.74 9.37 14.46
C ARG A 128 9.21 9.52 14.42
N TYR A 129 8.67 10.31 13.50
CA TYR A 129 7.24 10.56 13.36
C TYR A 129 6.62 9.76 12.19
N MET A 130 7.31 8.77 11.67
CA MET A 130 6.71 7.86 10.69
C MET A 130 5.67 6.99 11.38
N PRO A 131 4.46 6.88 10.80
CA PRO A 131 3.42 6.02 11.35
C PRO A 131 3.59 4.54 10.97
N ALA A 132 4.64 4.19 10.21
CA ALA A 132 4.98 2.81 9.94
C ALA A 132 5.47 2.10 11.20
N ASP A 133 5.19 0.80 11.30
CA ASP A 133 5.73 -0.04 12.33
C ASP A 133 7.26 -0.11 12.22
N GLU A 134 7.95 -0.18 13.36
CA GLU A 134 9.42 -0.18 13.42
C GLU A 134 10.03 -1.35 12.64
N GLU A 135 9.37 -2.50 12.66
CA GLU A 135 9.78 -3.68 11.90
C GLU A 135 9.75 -3.41 10.39
N GLU A 136 8.66 -2.83 9.89
CA GLU A 136 8.51 -2.47 8.47
C GLU A 136 9.54 -1.44 7.99
N LEU A 137 9.87 -0.49 8.87
CA LEU A 137 10.88 0.53 8.60
C LEU A 137 12.27 -0.13 8.50
N ASN A 138 12.62 -1.01 9.45
CA ASN A 138 13.90 -1.72 9.46
C ASN A 138 14.05 -2.63 8.23
N GLU A 139 13.01 -3.38 7.89
CA GLU A 139 13.02 -4.22 6.69
C GLU A 139 13.18 -3.41 5.39
N ALA A 140 12.59 -2.19 5.31
CA ALA A 140 12.79 -1.32 4.17
C ALA A 140 14.25 -0.80 4.08
N ILE A 141 14.88 -0.50 5.21
CA ILE A 141 16.30 -0.13 5.29
C ILE A 141 17.18 -1.30 4.86
N GLU A 142 16.92 -2.51 5.33
CA GLU A 142 17.66 -3.73 4.96
C GLU A 142 17.53 -4.04 3.46
N ASP A 143 16.37 -3.79 2.87
CA ASP A 143 16.15 -3.90 1.42
C ASP A 143 16.88 -2.79 0.61
N GLY A 144 17.55 -1.83 1.28
CA GLY A 144 18.33 -0.76 0.66
C GLY A 144 17.47 0.40 0.14
N VAL A 145 16.37 0.71 0.81
CA VAL A 145 15.58 1.93 0.56
C VAL A 145 16.27 3.12 1.21
N GLU A 146 16.44 4.21 0.46
CA GLU A 146 17.03 5.44 0.96
C GLU A 146 15.95 6.40 1.48
N PHE A 147 16.09 6.83 2.73
CA PHE A 147 15.11 7.71 3.38
C PHE A 147 15.49 9.17 3.25
N VAL A 148 14.64 9.95 2.60
CA VAL A 148 14.75 11.41 2.45
C VAL A 148 13.67 12.05 3.30
N THR A 149 14.01 12.47 4.50
CA THR A 149 13.07 13.06 5.46
C THR A 149 13.04 14.57 5.40
N LEU A 150 12.02 15.18 6.00
CA LEU A 150 11.81 16.64 6.04
C LEU A 150 11.68 17.25 4.63
N VAL A 151 10.99 16.56 3.74
CA VAL A 151 10.70 17.04 2.38
C VAL A 151 9.23 16.84 2.04
N SER A 152 8.60 17.88 1.49
CA SER A 152 7.24 17.86 0.98
C SER A 152 7.23 17.97 -0.53
N PRO A 153 6.71 16.99 -1.27
CA PRO A 153 6.63 17.04 -2.73
C PRO A 153 5.81 18.25 -3.20
N LYS A 154 6.25 18.91 -4.25
CA LYS A 154 5.59 20.03 -4.90
C LYS A 154 5.22 19.73 -6.33
N SER A 155 6.18 19.29 -7.13
CA SER A 155 5.98 18.99 -8.53
C SER A 155 6.91 17.89 -9.00
N PHE A 156 6.52 17.19 -10.07
CA PHE A 156 7.38 16.26 -10.78
C PHE A 156 7.55 16.73 -12.22
N LYS A 157 8.76 17.14 -12.57
CA LYS A 157 9.09 17.72 -13.86
C LYS A 157 10.47 17.30 -14.33
N ASP A 158 10.63 17.04 -15.62
CA ASP A 158 11.90 16.67 -16.27
C ASP A 158 12.63 15.51 -15.54
N GLY A 159 11.87 14.50 -15.06
CA GLY A 159 12.40 13.35 -14.33
C GLY A 159 12.86 13.66 -12.92
N LYS A 160 12.50 14.82 -12.35
CA LYS A 160 12.89 15.25 -11.01
C LYS A 160 11.67 15.54 -10.15
N LEU A 161 11.70 15.06 -8.90
CA LEU A 161 10.75 15.47 -7.88
C LEU A 161 11.27 16.72 -7.17
N VAL A 162 10.58 17.83 -7.35
CA VAL A 162 10.85 19.08 -6.63
C VAL A 162 10.12 19.04 -5.30
N CYS A 163 10.85 19.28 -4.22
CA CYS A 163 10.30 19.26 -2.86
C CYS A 163 10.57 20.58 -2.14
N ALA A 164 9.63 20.99 -1.30
CA ALA A 164 9.91 21.96 -0.26
C ALA A 164 10.69 21.28 0.87
N LYS A 165 11.70 21.94 1.41
CA LYS A 165 12.42 21.49 2.60
C LYS A 165 11.65 21.93 3.84
N ASN A 166 11.32 20.99 4.70
CA ASN A 166 10.64 21.25 5.96
C ASN A 166 11.67 21.49 7.07
N VAL A 167 11.29 22.24 8.07
CA VAL A 167 12.05 22.42 9.30
C VAL A 167 11.21 21.90 10.48
N LEU A 168 11.89 21.42 11.52
CA LEU A 168 11.21 21.07 12.76
C LEU A 168 10.81 22.36 13.47
N GLY A 169 9.57 22.45 13.90
CA GLY A 169 9.00 23.59 14.58
C GLY A 169 7.78 23.17 15.40
N GLU A 170 7.09 24.14 15.98
CA GLU A 170 5.77 23.89 16.57
C GLU A 170 4.82 23.36 15.49
N PRO A 171 3.88 22.46 15.85
CA PRO A 171 2.87 21.97 14.92
C PRO A 171 1.97 23.12 14.46
N ASP A 172 1.72 23.20 13.15
CA ASP A 172 0.71 24.11 12.57
C ASP A 172 -0.71 23.62 12.89
#